data_84c5b7fc6ecc3a0172319b289bca404c
#
_entry.id   84c5b7fc6ecc3a0172319b289bca404c
#
_cell.length_a   1.000
_cell.length_b   1.000
_cell.length_c   1.000
_cell.angle_alpha   90.00
_cell.angle_beta   90.00
_cell.angle_gamma   90.00
#
_symmetry.space_group_name_H-M   'P 1'
#
loop_
_entity.id
_entity.type
_entity.pdbx_description
1 polymer ?
#
loop_
_entity_poly.entity_id
_entity_poly.type
_entity_poly.pdbx_seq_one_letter_code
_entity_poly.pdbx_strand_id
1 'polypeptide(L)'
;MHRHSSILKQRTRGRLNVEKLTYGLIGCGRIAPNHITAAMNNADALEVVALCDPVREHAEKILSFLPEEKRASVRLYEDYREMLRDGAPTLVSIATESGKHASIGLDCLDAGCNVIIEKPIALSMDDARALVSKAKEKNVKLCVNHQNRFNKAVQKIRSAVEEGRFGRMLHGTAHILWSRGEEYYAQALWRGTWAQDGGCLMNQCIHNIDLLRWMMGDEISEVMAYTDRLTHDYIQAEDIGMALVRFRNGSYGMIEGTTNVYPHNLEETLYLFGEDGNVKAGGKSVNVIESWDFRDGKDDPAYIKENFGENPPNVYGFGHTPLYRDMIEAIQNDRPPYVDGEAGMRALELVLAIYQSAATGRPVSLPLGHCASTDFAGRFDR
;
A
#
# COMPACT_ATOMS: atom_id res chain seq x y z
N MET A 1 67.18 -11.25 9.28
CA MET A 1 66.97 -9.78 9.43
C MET A 1 66.37 -9.28 8.15
N HIS A 2 65.10 -8.90 8.17
CA HIS A 2 64.50 -7.77 7.53
C HIS A 2 63.00 -7.82 7.76
N ARG A 3 62.51 -6.89 8.57
CA ARG A 3 61.12 -6.65 8.89
C ARG A 3 60.48 -5.92 7.68
N HIS A 4 59.39 -6.40 7.16
CA HIS A 4 58.46 -5.63 6.35
C HIS A 4 57.17 -5.39 7.09
N SER A 5 57.04 -4.20 7.63
CA SER A 5 55.86 -3.62 8.21
C SER A 5 54.96 -3.18 7.06
N SER A 6 53.83 -3.86 6.86
CA SER A 6 52.75 -3.42 5.97
C SER A 6 51.75 -2.56 6.74
N ILE A 7 51.82 -1.24 6.47
CA ILE A 7 50.89 -0.25 6.98
C ILE A 7 49.54 -0.45 6.25
N LEU A 8 48.55 -1.00 6.96
CA LEU A 8 47.17 -0.99 6.53
C LEU A 8 46.64 0.47 6.62
N LYS A 9 46.60 1.15 5.46
CA LYS A 9 45.85 2.40 5.31
C LYS A 9 44.37 2.09 5.44
N GLN A 10 43.79 2.38 6.59
CA GLN A 10 42.35 2.53 6.75
C GLN A 10 41.88 3.68 5.84
N ARG A 11 41.22 3.33 4.74
CA ARG A 11 40.42 4.29 3.98
C ARG A 11 39.20 4.64 4.82
N THR A 12 39.27 5.74 5.54
CA THR A 12 38.08 6.46 6.00
C THR A 12 37.27 6.83 4.76
N ARG A 13 36.16 6.10 4.53
CA ARG A 13 35.12 6.53 3.59
C ARG A 13 34.58 7.86 4.12
N GLY A 14 35.00 8.96 3.50
CA GLY A 14 34.37 10.25 3.70
C GLY A 14 32.88 10.07 3.43
N ARG A 15 32.04 10.44 4.40
CA ARG A 15 30.59 10.64 4.15
C ARG A 15 30.52 11.72 3.07
N LEU A 16 30.23 11.35 1.84
CA LEU A 16 29.69 12.29 0.87
C LEU A 16 28.45 12.87 1.54
N ASN A 17 28.41 14.18 1.72
CA ASN A 17 27.20 14.89 2.13
C ASN A 17 26.22 14.75 0.95
N VAL A 18 25.43 13.68 0.95
CA VAL A 18 24.32 13.54 0.01
C VAL A 18 23.26 14.54 0.50
N GLU A 19 22.94 15.50 -0.35
CA GLU A 19 21.91 16.49 -0.07
C GLU A 19 20.60 15.75 0.22
N LYS A 20 19.95 16.11 1.34
CA LYS A 20 18.68 15.46 1.74
C LYS A 20 17.58 15.84 0.76
N LEU A 21 16.73 14.87 0.46
CA LEU A 21 15.51 15.15 -0.28
C LEU A 21 14.57 15.98 0.60
N THR A 22 13.97 17.02 0.06
CA THR A 22 12.91 17.77 0.72
C THR A 22 11.60 17.00 0.65
N TYR A 23 10.85 16.98 1.76
CA TYR A 23 9.62 16.21 1.89
C TYR A 23 8.42 17.07 2.28
N GLY A 24 7.30 16.87 1.57
CA GLY A 24 6.00 17.46 1.87
C GLY A 24 4.93 16.39 2.11
N LEU A 25 4.00 16.66 3.02
CA LEU A 25 2.83 15.81 3.27
C LEU A 25 1.55 16.57 2.92
N ILE A 26 0.71 16.00 2.06
CA ILE A 26 -0.62 16.50 1.72
C ILE A 26 -1.66 15.56 2.32
N GLY A 27 -2.53 16.11 3.19
CA GLY A 27 -3.46 15.35 4.01
C GLY A 27 -2.86 15.00 5.37
N CYS A 28 -3.29 15.72 6.41
CA CYS A 28 -2.83 15.59 7.79
C CYS A 28 -3.86 14.85 8.67
N GLY A 29 -4.58 13.89 8.06
CA GLY A 29 -5.62 13.10 8.70
C GLY A 29 -5.09 11.92 9.53
N ARG A 30 -5.92 10.87 9.62
CA ARG A 30 -5.69 9.70 10.49
C ARG A 30 -4.39 8.95 10.22
N ILE A 31 -3.96 8.84 8.95
CA ILE A 31 -2.74 8.08 8.58
C ILE A 31 -1.47 8.95 8.60
N ALA A 32 -1.61 10.27 8.62
CA ALA A 32 -0.50 11.22 8.59
C ALA A 32 0.59 10.99 9.66
N PRO A 33 0.27 10.59 10.93
CA PRO A 33 1.29 10.23 11.91
C PRO A 33 2.25 9.13 11.44
N ASN A 34 1.77 8.14 10.67
CA ASN A 34 2.61 7.07 10.15
C ASN A 34 3.59 7.59 9.07
N HIS A 35 3.12 8.48 8.21
CA HIS A 35 3.96 9.13 7.19
C HIS A 35 5.04 10.00 7.82
N ILE A 36 4.70 10.83 8.80
CA ILE A 36 5.67 11.68 9.52
C ILE A 36 6.67 10.83 10.29
N THR A 37 6.22 9.76 10.97
CA THR A 37 7.12 8.83 11.66
C THR A 37 8.09 8.16 10.68
N ALA A 38 7.60 7.73 9.51
CA ALA A 38 8.44 7.16 8.47
C ALA A 38 9.47 8.17 7.93
N ALA A 39 9.06 9.42 7.72
CA ALA A 39 9.96 10.49 7.32
C ALA A 39 11.04 10.78 8.39
N MET A 40 10.66 10.85 9.67
CA MET A 40 11.59 11.04 10.77
C MET A 40 12.59 9.87 10.92
N ASN A 41 12.13 8.63 10.76
CA ASN A 41 12.99 7.45 10.81
C ASN A 41 14.00 7.41 9.65
N ASN A 42 13.78 8.19 8.59
CA ASN A 42 14.66 8.38 7.44
C ASN A 42 15.30 9.78 7.42
N ALA A 43 15.41 10.47 8.55
CA ALA A 43 15.91 11.85 8.64
C ALA A 43 17.39 12.02 8.27
N ASP A 44 18.12 10.93 8.06
CA ASP A 44 19.48 10.93 7.48
C ASP A 44 19.46 11.32 5.99
N ALA A 45 18.37 11.05 5.26
CA ALA A 45 18.22 11.29 3.83
C ALA A 45 17.00 12.15 3.46
N LEU A 46 16.11 12.44 4.41
CA LEU A 46 14.86 13.17 4.18
C LEU A 46 14.71 14.33 5.15
N GLU A 47 14.25 15.47 4.67
CA GLU A 47 13.93 16.66 5.46
C GLU A 47 12.49 17.08 5.27
N VAL A 48 11.71 17.14 6.34
CA VAL A 48 10.33 17.62 6.30
C VAL A 48 10.35 19.13 6.17
N VAL A 49 9.79 19.66 5.08
CA VAL A 49 9.76 21.10 4.79
C VAL A 49 8.35 21.67 4.67
N ALA A 50 7.33 20.83 4.43
CA ALA A 50 5.95 21.29 4.22
C ALA A 50 4.92 20.29 4.73
N LEU A 51 3.84 20.82 5.32
CA LEU A 51 2.63 20.09 5.67
C LEU A 51 1.43 20.84 5.10
N CYS A 52 0.49 20.12 4.46
CA CYS A 52 -0.68 20.71 3.83
C CYS A 52 -1.95 19.99 4.24
N ASP A 53 -2.93 20.74 4.76
CA ASP A 53 -4.28 20.27 5.02
C ASP A 53 -5.24 21.47 4.94
N PRO A 54 -6.42 21.38 4.31
CA PRO A 54 -7.40 22.46 4.29
C PRO A 54 -7.83 22.93 5.70
N VAL A 55 -7.69 22.06 6.70
CA VAL A 55 -7.93 22.38 8.10
C VAL A 55 -6.57 22.57 8.79
N ARG A 56 -6.19 23.83 9.03
CA ARG A 56 -4.88 24.21 9.55
C ARG A 56 -4.50 23.48 10.84
N GLU A 57 -5.45 23.26 11.73
CA GLU A 57 -5.27 22.56 13.00
C GLU A 57 -4.80 21.12 12.81
N HIS A 58 -5.18 20.46 11.70
CA HIS A 58 -4.67 19.13 11.36
C HIS A 58 -3.18 19.17 11.05
N ALA A 59 -2.72 20.14 10.26
CA ALA A 59 -1.31 20.31 9.94
C ALA A 59 -0.49 20.68 11.18
N GLU A 60 -1.01 21.56 12.06
CA GLU A 60 -0.37 21.94 13.33
C GLU A 60 -0.24 20.72 14.27
N LYS A 61 -1.25 19.86 14.34
CA LYS A 61 -1.18 18.60 15.08
C LYS A 61 -0.08 17.69 14.55
N ILE A 62 0.06 17.54 13.22
CA ILE A 62 1.13 16.73 12.65
C ILE A 62 2.51 17.38 12.85
N LEU A 63 2.60 18.70 12.78
CA LEU A 63 3.82 19.45 13.10
C LEU A 63 4.32 19.13 14.53
N SER A 64 3.41 18.92 15.50
CA SER A 64 3.77 18.61 16.88
C SER A 64 4.50 17.27 17.06
N PHE A 65 4.45 16.35 16.09
CA PHE A 65 5.21 15.10 16.08
C PHE A 65 6.69 15.31 15.76
N LEU A 66 7.06 16.45 15.15
CA LEU A 66 8.46 16.76 14.85
C LEU A 66 9.19 17.29 16.10
N PRO A 67 10.51 17.06 16.18
CA PRO A 67 11.35 17.73 17.19
C PRO A 67 11.18 19.25 17.15
N GLU A 68 11.20 19.90 18.32
CA GLU A 68 10.89 21.33 18.46
C GLU A 68 11.79 22.20 17.57
N GLU A 69 13.06 21.87 17.53
CA GLU A 69 14.08 22.58 16.74
C GLU A 69 13.85 22.52 15.23
N LYS A 70 13.06 21.56 14.75
CA LYS A 70 12.72 21.41 13.33
C LYS A 70 11.42 22.10 12.93
N ARG A 71 10.53 22.39 13.90
CA ARG A 71 9.20 22.91 13.60
C ARG A 71 9.23 24.27 12.91
N ALA A 72 10.16 25.13 13.28
CA ALA A 72 10.28 26.48 12.72
C ALA A 72 10.66 26.50 11.23
N SER A 73 11.25 25.43 10.69
CA SER A 73 11.63 25.32 9.28
C SER A 73 10.52 24.74 8.39
N VAL A 74 9.44 24.21 8.99
CA VAL A 74 8.34 23.58 8.25
C VAL A 74 7.26 24.60 7.94
N ARG A 75 6.88 24.74 6.69
CA ARG A 75 5.79 25.60 6.24
C ARG A 75 4.45 24.84 6.29
N LEU A 76 3.41 25.52 6.73
CA LEU A 76 2.04 25.01 6.75
C LEU A 76 1.24 25.65 5.64
N TYR A 77 0.50 24.84 4.87
CA TYR A 77 -0.34 25.25 3.75
C TYR A 77 -1.76 24.72 3.92
N GLU A 78 -2.73 25.48 3.46
CA GLU A 78 -4.14 25.06 3.38
C GLU A 78 -4.50 24.61 1.95
N ASP A 79 -3.76 25.07 0.94
CA ASP A 79 -3.86 24.63 -0.46
C ASP A 79 -2.51 24.05 -0.93
N TYR A 80 -2.50 22.79 -1.33
CA TYR A 80 -1.29 22.11 -1.84
C TYR A 80 -0.73 22.78 -3.12
N ARG A 81 -1.56 23.48 -3.89
CA ARG A 81 -1.11 24.22 -5.07
C ARG A 81 -0.21 25.40 -4.70
N GLU A 82 -0.47 26.02 -3.56
CA GLU A 82 0.43 27.06 -3.01
C GLU A 82 1.76 26.43 -2.59
N MET A 83 1.73 25.28 -1.91
CA MET A 83 2.94 24.53 -1.56
C MET A 83 3.78 24.20 -2.79
N LEU A 84 3.16 23.78 -3.90
CA LEU A 84 3.86 23.46 -5.14
C LEU A 84 4.44 24.71 -5.81
N ARG A 85 3.75 25.86 -5.77
CA ARG A 85 4.25 27.14 -6.33
C ARG A 85 5.38 27.74 -5.53
N ASP A 86 5.35 27.63 -4.20
CA ASP A 86 6.36 28.23 -3.31
C ASP A 86 7.71 27.49 -3.29
N GLY A 87 7.77 26.32 -3.91
CA GLY A 87 8.95 25.48 -3.98
C GLY A 87 8.57 24.03 -3.73
N ALA A 88 8.19 23.34 -4.80
CA ALA A 88 7.74 21.95 -4.76
C ALA A 88 8.78 21.05 -4.06
N PRO A 89 8.37 20.27 -3.02
CA PRO A 89 9.28 19.31 -2.39
C PRO A 89 9.73 18.23 -3.37
N THR A 90 10.94 17.72 -3.20
CA THR A 90 11.47 16.63 -4.05
C THR A 90 10.63 15.37 -3.96
N LEU A 91 10.10 15.09 -2.76
CA LEU A 91 9.22 13.96 -2.47
C LEU A 91 7.96 14.46 -1.75
N VAL A 92 6.79 14.06 -2.24
CA VAL A 92 5.49 14.39 -1.64
C VAL A 92 4.75 13.10 -1.30
N SER A 93 4.18 13.02 -0.09
CA SER A 93 3.18 11.99 0.22
C SER A 93 1.78 12.56 0.16
N ILE A 94 0.86 11.82 -0.48
CA ILE A 94 -0.56 12.15 -0.61
C ILE A 94 -1.34 11.18 0.27
N ALA A 95 -1.94 11.71 1.35
CA ALA A 95 -2.65 10.96 2.39
C ALA A 95 -4.06 11.54 2.66
N THR A 96 -4.70 11.99 1.59
CA THR A 96 -6.07 12.53 1.56
C THR A 96 -7.11 11.42 1.45
N GLU A 97 -8.38 11.76 1.26
CA GLU A 97 -9.41 10.82 0.82
C GLU A 97 -9.10 10.27 -0.58
N SER A 98 -9.48 9.02 -0.83
CA SER A 98 -9.08 8.28 -2.05
C SER A 98 -9.54 8.94 -3.34
N GLY A 99 -10.70 9.58 -3.34
CA GLY A 99 -11.23 10.27 -4.54
C GLY A 99 -10.41 11.49 -4.99
N LYS A 100 -9.51 12.00 -4.14
CA LYS A 100 -8.62 13.12 -4.48
C LYS A 100 -7.20 12.67 -4.89
N HIS A 101 -6.86 11.41 -4.71
CA HIS A 101 -5.52 10.90 -4.99
C HIS A 101 -5.05 11.24 -6.40
N ALA A 102 -5.88 10.97 -7.39
CA ALA A 102 -5.50 11.17 -8.80
C ALA A 102 -5.26 12.64 -9.15
N SER A 103 -6.17 13.52 -8.80
CA SER A 103 -6.05 14.95 -9.12
C SER A 103 -4.83 15.59 -8.47
N ILE A 104 -4.63 15.34 -7.16
CA ILE A 104 -3.47 15.85 -6.42
C ILE A 104 -2.18 15.22 -6.94
N GLY A 105 -2.21 13.90 -7.22
CA GLY A 105 -1.06 13.17 -7.75
C GLY A 105 -0.60 13.70 -9.10
N LEU A 106 -1.53 13.98 -10.01
CA LEU A 106 -1.23 14.56 -11.33
C LEU A 106 -0.60 15.95 -11.20
N ASP A 107 -1.14 16.81 -10.34
CA ASP A 107 -0.59 18.15 -10.09
C ASP A 107 0.85 18.07 -9.49
N CYS A 108 1.09 17.15 -8.52
CA CYS A 108 2.41 16.94 -7.93
C CYS A 108 3.43 16.40 -8.96
N LEU A 109 3.03 15.39 -9.75
CA LEU A 109 3.89 14.81 -10.79
C LEU A 109 4.21 15.86 -11.88
N ASP A 110 3.23 16.69 -12.26
CA ASP A 110 3.42 17.76 -13.24
C ASP A 110 4.39 18.83 -12.75
N ALA A 111 4.39 19.13 -11.44
CA ALA A 111 5.35 20.00 -10.78
C ALA A 111 6.75 19.38 -10.61
N GLY A 112 6.96 18.12 -11.04
CA GLY A 112 8.25 17.44 -10.97
C GLY A 112 8.54 16.77 -9.62
N CYS A 113 7.54 16.63 -8.74
CA CYS A 113 7.70 15.91 -7.48
C CYS A 113 7.73 14.39 -7.72
N ASN A 114 8.57 13.68 -6.97
CA ASN A 114 8.36 12.25 -6.76
C ASN A 114 7.21 12.07 -5.77
N VAL A 115 6.39 11.02 -5.93
CA VAL A 115 5.14 10.88 -5.16
C VAL A 115 5.05 9.52 -4.48
N ILE A 116 4.75 9.51 -3.18
CA ILE A 116 4.15 8.38 -2.47
C ILE A 116 2.66 8.68 -2.35
N ILE A 117 1.81 7.83 -2.92
CA ILE A 117 0.36 7.98 -2.86
C ILE A 117 -0.25 6.89 -1.98
N GLU A 118 -1.20 7.26 -1.11
CA GLU A 118 -1.95 6.28 -0.34
C GLU A 118 -2.78 5.37 -1.24
N LYS A 119 -3.04 4.18 -0.73
CA LYS A 119 -3.91 3.21 -1.42
C LYS A 119 -5.41 3.58 -1.23
N PRO A 120 -6.23 3.28 -2.24
CA PRO A 120 -5.89 2.89 -3.61
C PRO A 120 -5.22 4.02 -4.37
N ILE A 121 -4.43 3.72 -5.39
CA ILE A 121 -3.76 4.73 -6.22
C ILE A 121 -4.75 5.76 -6.81
N ALA A 122 -5.95 5.30 -7.16
CA ALA A 122 -7.08 6.06 -7.68
C ALA A 122 -8.37 5.27 -7.46
N LEU A 123 -9.51 5.79 -7.91
CA LEU A 123 -10.80 5.09 -7.90
C LEU A 123 -11.30 4.73 -9.31
N SER A 124 -10.50 5.00 -10.36
CA SER A 124 -10.76 4.59 -11.73
C SER A 124 -9.50 4.09 -12.43
N MET A 125 -9.68 3.22 -13.41
CA MET A 125 -8.58 2.73 -14.25
C MET A 125 -7.97 3.86 -15.09
N ASP A 126 -8.76 4.80 -15.56
CA ASP A 126 -8.28 5.92 -16.38
C ASP A 126 -7.38 6.85 -15.59
N ASP A 127 -7.77 7.18 -14.35
CA ASP A 127 -6.96 8.00 -13.43
C ASP A 127 -5.65 7.29 -13.06
N ALA A 128 -5.72 5.98 -12.76
CA ALA A 128 -4.52 5.21 -12.45
C ALA A 128 -3.53 5.17 -13.63
N ARG A 129 -4.03 4.98 -14.85
CA ARG A 129 -3.22 5.04 -16.08
C ARG A 129 -2.63 6.43 -16.31
N ALA A 130 -3.41 7.48 -16.05
CA ALA A 130 -2.95 8.86 -16.18
C ALA A 130 -1.79 9.16 -15.20
N LEU A 131 -1.90 8.73 -13.94
CA LEU A 131 -0.84 8.88 -12.94
C LEU A 131 0.45 8.14 -13.37
N VAL A 132 0.34 6.88 -13.78
CA VAL A 132 1.49 6.07 -14.23
C VAL A 132 2.14 6.70 -15.46
N SER A 133 1.33 7.15 -16.43
CA SER A 133 1.82 7.80 -17.65
C SER A 133 2.51 9.12 -17.35
N LYS A 134 1.92 9.95 -16.47
CA LYS A 134 2.47 11.24 -16.06
C LYS A 134 3.83 11.08 -15.34
N ALA A 135 3.94 10.12 -14.43
CA ALA A 135 5.20 9.83 -13.75
C ALA A 135 6.32 9.46 -14.74
N LYS A 136 6.00 8.65 -15.77
CA LYS A 136 6.93 8.29 -16.85
C LYS A 136 7.28 9.51 -17.71
N GLU A 137 6.30 10.32 -18.12
CA GLU A 137 6.48 11.54 -18.90
C GLU A 137 7.43 12.53 -18.22
N LYS A 138 7.26 12.72 -16.91
CA LYS A 138 8.05 13.67 -16.10
C LYS A 138 9.36 13.07 -15.58
N ASN A 139 9.62 11.80 -15.83
CA ASN A 139 10.78 11.07 -15.30
C ASN A 139 10.93 11.18 -13.78
N VAL A 140 9.82 11.08 -13.06
CA VAL A 140 9.74 11.05 -11.59
C VAL A 140 9.22 9.71 -11.10
N LYS A 141 9.45 9.40 -9.82
CA LYS A 141 9.05 8.13 -9.22
C LYS A 141 7.65 8.25 -8.62
N LEU A 142 6.81 7.25 -8.88
CA LEU A 142 5.48 7.09 -8.29
C LEU A 142 5.45 5.78 -7.50
N CYS A 143 5.27 5.88 -6.19
CA CYS A 143 5.13 4.76 -5.27
C CYS A 143 3.70 4.73 -4.72
N VAL A 144 3.09 3.55 -4.61
CA VAL A 144 1.79 3.36 -3.96
C VAL A 144 2.00 2.73 -2.59
N ASN A 145 1.34 3.26 -1.56
CA ASN A 145 1.58 2.85 -0.18
C ASN A 145 0.93 1.49 0.17
N HIS A 146 1.38 0.41 -0.48
CA HIS A 146 1.10 -0.96 -0.05
C HIS A 146 2.19 -1.42 0.94
N GLN A 147 2.24 -0.76 2.10
CA GLN A 147 3.29 -0.96 3.11
C GLN A 147 3.35 -2.40 3.65
N ASN A 148 2.27 -3.19 3.58
CA ASN A 148 2.26 -4.59 4.02
C ASN A 148 3.26 -5.46 3.23
N ARG A 149 3.63 -5.08 2.00
CA ARG A 149 4.71 -5.76 1.26
C ARG A 149 6.06 -5.70 1.98
N PHE A 150 6.27 -4.74 2.87
CA PHE A 150 7.51 -4.55 3.62
C PHE A 150 7.51 -5.21 5.01
N ASN A 151 6.42 -5.86 5.43
CA ASN A 151 6.41 -6.64 6.66
C ASN A 151 7.42 -7.80 6.57
N LYS A 152 8.15 -8.09 7.63
CA LYS A 152 9.18 -9.15 7.63
C LYS A 152 8.62 -10.50 7.23
N ALA A 153 7.44 -10.86 7.73
CA ALA A 153 6.75 -12.10 7.35
C ALA A 153 6.48 -12.15 5.84
N VAL A 154 5.96 -11.06 5.28
CA VAL A 154 5.65 -10.94 3.86
C VAL A 154 6.91 -11.01 3.00
N GLN A 155 7.99 -10.35 3.41
CA GLN A 155 9.28 -10.40 2.70
C GLN A 155 9.90 -11.81 2.73
N LYS A 156 9.81 -12.52 3.86
CA LYS A 156 10.28 -13.91 3.95
C LYS A 156 9.48 -14.84 3.03
N ILE A 157 8.17 -14.67 2.97
CA ILE A 157 7.29 -15.42 2.06
C ILE A 157 7.64 -15.10 0.60
N ARG A 158 7.83 -13.82 0.28
CA ARG A 158 8.20 -13.39 -1.08
C ARG A 158 9.54 -13.99 -1.52
N SER A 159 10.54 -14.01 -0.65
CA SER A 159 11.82 -14.68 -0.93
C SER A 159 11.61 -16.16 -1.30
N ALA A 160 10.76 -16.89 -0.59
CA ALA A 160 10.46 -18.29 -0.91
C ALA A 160 9.72 -18.44 -2.26
N VAL A 161 8.87 -17.49 -2.63
CA VAL A 161 8.23 -17.46 -3.96
C VAL A 161 9.29 -17.25 -5.05
N GLU A 162 10.18 -16.26 -4.89
CA GLU A 162 11.23 -15.90 -5.84
C GLU A 162 12.29 -17.00 -5.99
N GLU A 163 12.58 -17.72 -4.91
CA GLU A 163 13.45 -18.92 -4.90
C GLU A 163 12.78 -20.16 -5.53
N GLY A 164 11.49 -20.07 -5.91
CA GLY A 164 10.76 -21.19 -6.51
C GLY A 164 10.44 -22.33 -5.53
N ARG A 165 10.49 -22.10 -4.21
CA ARG A 165 10.36 -23.14 -3.18
C ARG A 165 8.97 -23.78 -3.13
N PHE A 166 7.95 -23.05 -3.60
CA PHE A 166 6.59 -23.60 -3.70
C PHE A 166 6.43 -24.64 -4.82
N GLY A 167 7.39 -24.78 -5.75
CA GLY A 167 7.17 -25.49 -6.99
C GLY A 167 6.13 -24.75 -7.83
N ARG A 168 5.24 -25.48 -8.51
CA ARG A 168 4.10 -24.85 -9.20
C ARG A 168 3.10 -24.33 -8.15
N MET A 169 2.76 -23.05 -8.22
CA MET A 169 1.69 -22.47 -7.40
C MET A 169 0.34 -23.09 -7.78
N LEU A 170 -0.43 -23.54 -6.80
CA LEU A 170 -1.72 -24.18 -7.00
C LEU A 170 -2.88 -23.23 -6.72
N HIS A 171 -2.93 -22.71 -5.51
CA HIS A 171 -3.92 -21.72 -5.12
C HIS A 171 -3.45 -20.87 -3.95
N GLY A 172 -4.15 -19.76 -3.72
CA GLY A 172 -3.96 -18.89 -2.56
C GLY A 172 -5.27 -18.27 -2.10
N THR A 173 -5.31 -17.83 -0.86
CA THR A 173 -6.51 -17.22 -0.28
C THR A 173 -6.15 -16.01 0.56
N ALA A 174 -6.91 -14.93 0.39
CA ALA A 174 -6.87 -13.74 1.24
C ALA A 174 -8.18 -13.58 2.00
N HIS A 175 -8.11 -13.59 3.34
CA HIS A 175 -9.25 -13.31 4.21
C HIS A 175 -9.02 -12.00 4.97
N ILE A 176 -10.02 -11.11 4.92
CA ILE A 176 -10.05 -9.86 5.67
C ILE A 176 -11.42 -9.77 6.34
N LEU A 177 -11.48 -10.32 7.54
CA LEU A 177 -12.70 -10.44 8.33
C LEU A 177 -12.65 -9.40 9.45
N TRP A 178 -13.04 -8.18 9.12
CA TRP A 178 -12.93 -7.03 9.99
C TRP A 178 -14.26 -6.52 10.51
N SER A 179 -14.17 -5.74 11.57
CA SER A 179 -15.28 -5.04 12.21
C SER A 179 -15.15 -3.54 11.97
N ARG A 180 -16.14 -2.93 11.32
CA ARG A 180 -16.28 -1.48 11.21
C ARG A 180 -17.74 -1.13 11.43
N GLY A 181 -18.04 -0.48 12.51
CA GLY A 181 -19.41 -0.02 12.82
C GLY A 181 -19.66 1.41 12.32
N GLU A 182 -20.85 1.92 12.63
CA GLU A 182 -21.31 3.26 12.27
C GLU A 182 -20.33 4.34 12.74
N GLU A 183 -19.77 4.20 13.94
CA GLU A 183 -18.77 5.14 14.49
C GLU A 183 -17.55 5.32 13.58
N TYR A 184 -17.13 4.25 12.90
CA TYR A 184 -16.01 4.33 11.95
C TYR A 184 -16.38 5.15 10.71
N TYR A 185 -17.55 4.92 10.16
CA TYR A 185 -18.01 5.61 8.95
C TYR A 185 -18.40 7.06 9.24
N ALA A 186 -18.97 7.35 10.39
CA ALA A 186 -19.34 8.70 10.84
C ALA A 186 -18.14 9.64 11.08
N GLN A 187 -16.90 9.12 11.18
CA GLN A 187 -15.70 9.96 11.36
C GLN A 187 -15.43 10.89 10.18
N ALA A 188 -15.92 10.55 8.98
CA ALA A 188 -15.75 11.41 7.80
C ALA A 188 -16.79 11.06 6.73
N LEU A 189 -17.47 12.07 6.19
CA LEU A 189 -18.58 11.93 5.24
C LEU A 189 -18.21 11.23 3.93
N TRP A 190 -16.92 11.15 3.61
CA TRP A 190 -16.45 10.49 2.40
C TRP A 190 -16.40 8.96 2.52
N ARG A 191 -16.37 8.43 3.77
CA ARG A 191 -16.24 6.98 4.00
C ARG A 191 -17.45 6.21 3.50
N GLY A 192 -17.18 5.09 2.84
CA GLY A 192 -18.21 4.22 2.29
C GLY A 192 -18.97 4.80 1.10
N THR A 193 -18.50 5.93 0.52
CA THR A 193 -19.06 6.51 -0.72
C THR A 193 -18.31 5.97 -1.94
N TRP A 194 -19.01 5.73 -3.03
CA TRP A 194 -18.38 5.29 -4.28
C TRP A 194 -17.40 6.32 -4.85
N ALA A 195 -17.72 7.60 -4.70
CA ALA A 195 -16.94 8.68 -5.30
C ALA A 195 -15.64 9.01 -4.57
N GLN A 196 -15.53 8.71 -3.26
CA GLN A 196 -14.41 9.19 -2.44
C GLN A 196 -13.65 8.07 -1.72
N ASP A 197 -14.24 6.87 -1.58
CA ASP A 197 -13.69 5.77 -0.79
C ASP A 197 -13.68 4.42 -1.52
N GLY A 198 -14.78 4.10 -2.22
CA GLY A 198 -15.14 2.75 -2.58
C GLY A 198 -15.72 2.02 -1.37
N GLY A 199 -15.82 0.70 -1.42
CA GLY A 199 -16.33 -0.13 -0.33
C GLY A 199 -15.23 -0.77 0.52
N CYS A 200 -15.61 -1.85 1.24
CA CYS A 200 -14.67 -2.54 2.11
C CYS A 200 -13.52 -3.20 1.33
N LEU A 201 -13.77 -3.72 0.13
CA LEU A 201 -12.71 -4.30 -0.71
C LEU A 201 -11.69 -3.25 -1.15
N MET A 202 -12.16 -2.05 -1.52
CA MET A 202 -11.31 -0.96 -1.99
C MET A 202 -10.49 -0.33 -0.86
N ASN A 203 -11.10 -0.11 0.30
CA ASN A 203 -10.45 0.60 1.40
C ASN A 203 -9.74 -0.36 2.37
N GLN A 204 -10.45 -1.34 2.95
CA GLN A 204 -9.90 -2.21 3.99
C GLN A 204 -9.11 -3.38 3.42
N CYS A 205 -9.60 -4.02 2.35
CA CYS A 205 -9.08 -5.31 1.91
C CYS A 205 -7.98 -5.22 0.85
N ILE A 206 -7.80 -4.06 0.19
CA ILE A 206 -6.92 -3.93 -0.97
C ILE A 206 -5.46 -4.32 -0.69
N HIS A 207 -4.97 -4.20 0.55
CA HIS A 207 -3.62 -4.65 0.90
C HIS A 207 -3.44 -6.16 0.72
N ASN A 208 -4.38 -6.96 1.21
CA ASN A 208 -4.31 -8.42 1.09
C ASN A 208 -4.67 -8.89 -0.31
N ILE A 209 -5.55 -8.17 -1.00
CA ILE A 209 -5.84 -8.38 -2.43
C ILE A 209 -4.56 -8.16 -3.25
N ASP A 210 -3.80 -7.12 -2.96
CA ASP A 210 -2.50 -6.86 -3.55
C ASP A 210 -1.48 -7.97 -3.23
N LEU A 211 -1.39 -8.39 -1.97
CA LEU A 211 -0.47 -9.46 -1.57
C LEU A 211 -0.78 -10.78 -2.26
N LEU A 212 -2.06 -11.18 -2.31
CA LEU A 212 -2.47 -12.41 -3.00
C LEU A 212 -2.05 -12.38 -4.47
N ARG A 213 -2.40 -11.32 -5.18
CA ARG A 213 -2.06 -11.14 -6.59
C ARG A 213 -0.54 -11.21 -6.80
N TRP A 214 0.21 -10.47 -6.03
CA TRP A 214 1.67 -10.37 -6.13
C TRP A 214 2.40 -11.67 -5.82
N MET A 215 1.90 -12.47 -4.86
CA MET A 215 2.49 -13.76 -4.50
C MET A 215 2.13 -14.87 -5.50
N MET A 216 0.93 -14.82 -6.10
CA MET A 216 0.42 -15.87 -6.97
C MET A 216 0.88 -15.77 -8.44
N GLY A 217 1.61 -14.71 -8.83
CA GLY A 217 2.18 -14.56 -10.17
C GLY A 217 1.68 -13.36 -10.97
N ASP A 218 0.97 -12.44 -10.32
CA ASP A 218 0.65 -11.08 -10.80
C ASP A 218 -0.30 -10.97 -12.01
N GLU A 219 -0.31 -11.92 -12.92
CA GLU A 219 -1.16 -11.88 -14.12
C GLU A 219 -2.47 -12.65 -13.92
N ILE A 220 -3.57 -11.93 -13.93
CA ILE A 220 -4.92 -12.50 -13.79
C ILE A 220 -5.55 -12.64 -15.15
N SER A 221 -6.24 -13.76 -15.40
CA SER A 221 -7.01 -13.99 -16.61
C SER A 221 -8.49 -13.68 -16.44
N GLU A 222 -9.07 -14.00 -15.27
CA GLU A 222 -10.50 -13.93 -15.04
C GLU A 222 -10.85 -13.82 -13.56
N VAL A 223 -11.97 -13.12 -13.26
CA VAL A 223 -12.53 -12.96 -11.90
C VAL A 223 -14.03 -13.25 -11.94
N MET A 224 -14.53 -14.03 -10.97
CA MET A 224 -15.96 -14.20 -10.68
C MET A 224 -16.25 -13.82 -9.24
N ALA A 225 -17.26 -12.99 -8.99
CA ALA A 225 -17.48 -12.43 -7.66
C ALA A 225 -18.94 -12.11 -7.33
N TYR A 226 -19.17 -11.99 -6.01
CA TYR A 226 -20.38 -11.43 -5.42
C TYR A 226 -19.99 -10.33 -4.42
N THR A 227 -20.73 -9.23 -4.42
CA THR A 227 -20.61 -8.16 -3.41
C THR A 227 -22.01 -7.72 -2.98
N ASP A 228 -22.14 -7.36 -1.71
CA ASP A 228 -23.41 -6.83 -1.19
C ASP A 228 -23.17 -5.82 -0.06
N ARG A 229 -24.23 -5.14 0.33
CA ARG A 229 -24.33 -4.29 1.51
C ARG A 229 -25.37 -4.91 2.45
N LEU A 230 -24.88 -5.69 3.42
CA LEU A 230 -25.74 -6.54 4.25
C LEU A 230 -26.15 -5.88 5.57
N THR A 231 -25.26 -5.08 6.17
CA THR A 231 -25.48 -4.53 7.53
C THR A 231 -25.33 -3.02 7.61
N HIS A 232 -24.57 -2.38 6.72
CA HIS A 232 -24.25 -0.95 6.79
C HIS A 232 -25.12 -0.14 5.82
N ASP A 233 -26.40 0.01 6.12
CA ASP A 233 -27.36 0.77 5.29
C ASP A 233 -27.04 2.26 5.19
N TYR A 234 -26.19 2.78 6.07
CA TYR A 234 -25.69 4.14 6.12
C TYR A 234 -24.48 4.44 5.19
N ILE A 235 -23.97 3.44 4.46
CA ILE A 235 -22.94 3.64 3.42
C ILE A 235 -23.54 3.40 2.03
N GLN A 236 -22.84 3.85 0.98
CA GLN A 236 -23.26 3.67 -0.42
C GLN A 236 -22.70 2.37 -1.03
N ALA A 237 -21.47 2.01 -0.67
CA ALA A 237 -20.73 0.91 -1.26
C ALA A 237 -20.94 -0.39 -0.49
N GLU A 238 -20.24 -1.45 -0.92
CA GLU A 238 -20.35 -2.77 -0.31
C GLU A 238 -19.65 -2.87 1.05
N ASP A 239 -20.18 -3.74 1.91
CA ASP A 239 -19.59 -4.12 3.19
C ASP A 239 -19.10 -5.57 3.22
N ILE A 240 -19.35 -6.32 2.13
CA ILE A 240 -18.87 -7.69 1.93
C ILE A 240 -18.60 -7.96 0.45
N GLY A 241 -17.55 -8.73 0.19
CA GLY A 241 -17.25 -9.27 -1.13
C GLY A 241 -16.52 -10.60 -1.07
N MET A 242 -16.90 -11.49 -1.98
CA MET A 242 -16.27 -12.79 -2.18
C MET A 242 -15.94 -12.98 -3.66
N ALA A 243 -14.69 -13.38 -3.96
CA ALA A 243 -14.24 -13.54 -5.33
C ALA A 243 -13.40 -14.80 -5.53
N LEU A 244 -13.54 -15.39 -6.72
CA LEU A 244 -12.64 -16.39 -7.28
C LEU A 244 -11.84 -15.76 -8.42
N VAL A 245 -10.53 -15.94 -8.37
CA VAL A 245 -9.56 -15.37 -9.30
C VAL A 245 -8.85 -16.50 -10.03
N ARG A 246 -8.73 -16.42 -11.35
CA ARG A 246 -7.94 -17.32 -12.16
C ARG A 246 -6.70 -16.61 -12.67
N PHE A 247 -5.52 -17.13 -12.36
CA PHE A 247 -4.26 -16.60 -12.84
C PHE A 247 -3.85 -17.21 -14.18
N ARG A 248 -3.07 -16.48 -14.98
CA ARG A 248 -2.59 -16.98 -16.29
C ARG A 248 -1.63 -18.16 -16.19
N ASN A 249 -0.93 -18.31 -15.05
CA ASN A 249 -0.08 -19.46 -14.76
C ASN A 249 -0.87 -20.75 -14.41
N GLY A 250 -2.22 -20.69 -14.43
CA GLY A 250 -3.12 -21.80 -14.16
C GLY A 250 -3.49 -22.00 -12.69
N SER A 251 -2.97 -21.17 -11.79
CA SER A 251 -3.35 -21.19 -10.38
C SER A 251 -4.65 -20.43 -10.11
N TYR A 252 -5.19 -20.59 -8.90
CA TYR A 252 -6.44 -19.96 -8.46
C TYR A 252 -6.24 -19.12 -7.22
N GLY A 253 -7.04 -18.06 -7.08
CA GLY A 253 -7.14 -17.23 -5.89
C GLY A 253 -8.56 -17.22 -5.34
N MET A 254 -8.69 -17.09 -4.02
CA MET A 254 -9.94 -16.79 -3.35
C MET A 254 -9.76 -15.56 -2.46
N ILE A 255 -10.73 -14.66 -2.51
CA ILE A 255 -10.77 -13.46 -1.70
C ILE A 255 -12.08 -13.46 -0.92
N GLU A 256 -12.00 -13.26 0.39
CA GLU A 256 -13.13 -12.97 1.26
C GLU A 256 -12.82 -11.71 2.05
N GLY A 257 -13.60 -10.66 1.81
CA GLY A 257 -13.43 -9.37 2.47
C GLY A 257 -14.74 -8.85 3.03
N THR A 258 -14.76 -8.49 4.31
CA THR A 258 -15.94 -7.89 4.94
C THR A 258 -15.58 -6.96 6.09
N THR A 259 -16.49 -6.02 6.38
CA THR A 259 -16.45 -5.18 7.58
C THR A 259 -17.56 -5.52 8.57
N ASN A 260 -18.29 -6.63 8.36
CA ASN A 260 -19.50 -7.03 9.12
C ASN A 260 -19.21 -7.90 10.35
N VAL A 261 -17.93 -8.14 10.68
CA VAL A 261 -17.58 -9.00 11.82
C VAL A 261 -17.89 -8.31 13.14
N TYR A 262 -18.53 -9.02 14.07
CA TYR A 262 -18.84 -8.51 15.39
C TYR A 262 -18.13 -9.32 16.48
N PRO A 263 -17.64 -8.68 17.55
CA PRO A 263 -17.56 -7.22 17.77
C PRO A 263 -16.20 -6.60 17.35
N HIS A 264 -15.22 -7.41 16.95
CA HIS A 264 -13.83 -7.01 16.67
C HIS A 264 -13.32 -7.67 15.40
N ASN A 265 -12.22 -7.14 14.83
CA ASN A 265 -11.53 -7.81 13.75
C ASN A 265 -11.19 -9.26 14.15
N LEU A 266 -11.57 -10.20 13.32
CA LEU A 266 -11.35 -11.62 13.55
C LEU A 266 -10.06 -12.10 12.90
N GLU A 267 -9.87 -11.77 11.62
CA GLU A 267 -8.82 -12.36 10.81
C GLU A 267 -8.33 -11.37 9.73
N GLU A 268 -7.02 -11.39 9.51
CA GLU A 268 -6.37 -10.82 8.33
C GLU A 268 -5.26 -11.80 7.93
N THR A 269 -5.52 -12.65 6.94
CA THR A 269 -4.64 -13.77 6.59
C THR A 269 -4.41 -13.91 5.11
N LEU A 270 -3.27 -14.51 4.78
CA LEU A 270 -2.87 -14.92 3.45
C LEU A 270 -2.40 -16.37 3.49
N TYR A 271 -3.02 -17.22 2.68
CA TYR A 271 -2.62 -18.61 2.48
C TYR A 271 -2.06 -18.78 1.07
N LEU A 272 -0.96 -19.52 0.96
CA LEU A 272 -0.35 -19.88 -0.31
C LEU A 272 -0.05 -21.37 -0.33
N PHE A 273 -0.43 -22.03 -1.41
CA PHE A 273 -0.27 -23.46 -1.60
C PHE A 273 0.40 -23.74 -2.95
N GLY A 274 1.53 -24.42 -2.91
CA GLY A 274 2.26 -24.93 -4.06
C GLY A 274 2.43 -26.46 -3.98
N GLU A 275 2.99 -27.05 -5.01
CA GLU A 275 3.26 -28.51 -5.05
C GLU A 275 4.29 -28.94 -3.98
N ASP A 276 5.23 -28.05 -3.64
CA ASP A 276 6.36 -28.35 -2.78
C ASP A 276 6.36 -27.55 -1.48
N GLY A 277 5.34 -26.73 -1.23
CA GLY A 277 5.24 -25.99 0.02
C GLY A 277 3.93 -25.27 0.22
N ASN A 278 3.64 -24.96 1.49
CA ASN A 278 2.51 -24.13 1.88
C ASN A 278 2.89 -23.18 3.01
N VAL A 279 2.25 -22.03 3.02
CA VAL A 279 2.47 -20.98 4.02
C VAL A 279 1.14 -20.36 4.42
N LYS A 280 0.98 -20.06 5.73
CA LYS A 280 -0.05 -19.18 6.25
C LYS A 280 0.61 -17.99 6.93
N ALA A 281 0.28 -16.80 6.48
CA ALA A 281 0.57 -15.56 7.19
C ALA A 281 -0.70 -15.02 7.82
N GLY A 282 -0.60 -14.41 8.99
CA GLY A 282 -1.70 -13.85 9.77
C GLY A 282 -1.25 -12.74 10.71
N GLY A 283 -1.91 -12.64 11.86
CA GLY A 283 -1.67 -11.56 12.81
C GLY A 283 -2.55 -10.35 12.57
N LYS A 284 -2.12 -9.16 13.04
CA LYS A 284 -2.90 -7.92 12.94
C LYS A 284 -2.86 -7.26 11.56
N SER A 285 -1.82 -7.55 10.76
CA SER A 285 -1.55 -6.93 9.45
C SER A 285 -0.69 -7.83 8.57
N VAL A 286 -0.98 -9.14 8.53
CA VAL A 286 -0.18 -10.17 7.82
C VAL A 286 1.29 -10.12 8.25
N ASN A 287 1.51 -9.93 9.54
CA ASN A 287 2.83 -9.65 10.13
C ASN A 287 3.42 -10.85 10.91
N VAL A 288 2.74 -12.00 10.88
CA VAL A 288 3.16 -13.24 11.55
C VAL A 288 3.08 -14.41 10.58
N ILE A 289 4.06 -15.30 10.61
CA ILE A 289 4.02 -16.57 9.86
C ILE A 289 3.46 -17.65 10.81
N GLU A 290 2.26 -18.15 10.51
CA GLU A 290 1.57 -19.15 11.32
C GLU A 290 1.86 -20.59 10.86
N SER A 291 2.09 -20.80 9.54
CA SER A 291 2.54 -22.06 8.97
C SER A 291 3.65 -21.82 7.95
N TRP A 292 4.64 -22.71 7.94
CA TRP A 292 5.81 -22.66 7.04
C TRP A 292 6.29 -24.09 6.77
N ASP A 293 5.81 -24.68 5.69
CA ASP A 293 6.06 -26.06 5.37
C ASP A 293 6.56 -26.19 3.93
N PHE A 294 7.79 -26.66 3.76
CA PHE A 294 8.43 -26.87 2.45
C PHE A 294 9.09 -28.23 2.37
N ARG A 295 8.98 -28.88 1.21
CA ARG A 295 9.57 -30.19 0.94
C ARG A 295 11.10 -30.19 1.02
N ASP A 296 11.72 -29.06 0.72
CA ASP A 296 13.18 -28.92 0.68
C ASP A 296 13.85 -28.92 2.07
N GLY A 297 13.09 -28.73 3.13
CA GLY A 297 13.56 -28.74 4.52
C GLY A 297 14.69 -27.76 4.84
N LYS A 298 14.86 -26.69 4.05
CA LYS A 298 15.95 -25.71 4.23
C LYS A 298 15.85 -24.89 5.50
N ASP A 299 14.62 -24.59 5.93
CA ASP A 299 14.36 -23.78 7.12
C ASP A 299 13.72 -24.64 8.23
N ASP A 300 14.07 -24.37 9.48
CA ASP A 300 13.30 -24.84 10.62
C ASP A 300 12.02 -23.99 10.75
N PRO A 301 10.81 -24.58 10.63
CA PRO A 301 9.55 -23.85 10.75
C PRO A 301 9.38 -23.11 12.07
N ALA A 302 9.90 -23.65 13.17
CA ALA A 302 9.84 -23.00 14.49
C ALA A 302 10.68 -21.72 14.49
N TYR A 303 11.90 -21.79 13.96
CA TYR A 303 12.78 -20.62 13.80
C TYR A 303 12.13 -19.53 12.93
N ILE A 304 11.49 -19.90 11.81
CA ILE A 304 10.85 -18.94 10.92
C ILE A 304 9.69 -18.21 11.63
N LYS A 305 8.83 -18.96 12.31
CA LYS A 305 7.70 -18.37 13.07
C LYS A 305 8.17 -17.39 14.15
N GLU A 306 9.24 -17.71 14.85
CA GLU A 306 9.78 -16.89 15.93
C GLU A 306 10.49 -15.62 15.42
N ASN A 307 11.27 -15.72 14.33
CA ASN A 307 12.20 -14.67 13.94
C ASN A 307 11.68 -13.75 12.81
N PHE A 308 10.64 -14.15 12.09
CA PHE A 308 10.04 -13.34 11.01
C PHE A 308 8.67 -12.77 11.36
N GLY A 309 8.22 -12.91 12.61
CA GLY A 309 7.04 -12.26 13.14
C GLY A 309 7.35 -10.87 13.70
N GLU A 310 6.37 -10.00 13.64
CA GLU A 310 6.36 -8.68 14.27
C GLU A 310 5.06 -8.48 15.05
N ASN A 311 5.07 -7.63 16.09
CA ASN A 311 3.87 -7.31 16.86
C ASN A 311 3.60 -5.80 16.81
N PRO A 312 3.01 -5.29 15.73
CA PRO A 312 2.71 -3.87 15.61
C PRO A 312 1.58 -3.45 16.59
N PRO A 313 1.56 -2.18 17.00
CA PRO A 313 0.55 -1.65 17.90
C PRO A 313 -0.85 -1.62 17.26
N ASN A 314 -0.93 -1.58 15.94
CA ASN A 314 -2.17 -1.46 15.18
C ASN A 314 -2.08 -2.18 13.82
N VAL A 315 -3.16 -2.13 13.03
CA VAL A 315 -3.29 -2.79 11.72
C VAL A 315 -2.41 -2.18 10.61
N TYR A 316 -1.72 -1.07 10.85
CA TYR A 316 -0.84 -0.46 9.83
C TYR A 316 0.55 -1.10 9.76
N GLY A 317 0.94 -1.93 10.76
CA GLY A 317 2.25 -2.57 10.79
C GLY A 317 3.43 -1.58 10.90
N PHE A 318 4.61 -2.04 10.50
CA PHE A 318 5.84 -1.23 10.49
C PHE A 318 6.35 -0.91 9.07
N GLY A 319 5.59 -1.25 8.04
CA GLY A 319 6.02 -1.20 6.65
C GLY A 319 6.23 0.21 6.07
N HIS A 320 5.70 1.28 6.69
CA HIS A 320 5.89 2.64 6.18
C HIS A 320 7.37 3.06 6.16
N THR A 321 8.10 2.84 7.25
CA THR A 321 9.53 3.24 7.34
C THR A 321 10.38 2.62 6.24
N PRO A 322 10.39 1.28 6.01
CA PRO A 322 11.15 0.68 4.93
C PRO A 322 10.63 1.05 3.53
N LEU A 323 9.33 1.29 3.34
CA LEU A 323 8.78 1.81 2.07
C LEU A 323 9.38 3.18 1.74
N TYR A 324 9.48 4.09 2.71
CA TYR A 324 10.11 5.39 2.53
C TYR A 324 11.60 5.25 2.21
N ARG A 325 12.32 4.33 2.89
CA ARG A 325 13.72 4.04 2.57
C ARG A 325 13.88 3.57 1.13
N ASP A 326 13.04 2.63 0.68
CA ASP A 326 13.05 2.16 -0.70
C ASP A 326 12.79 3.28 -1.72
N MET A 327 11.81 4.16 -1.43
CA MET A 327 11.49 5.29 -2.29
C MET A 327 12.66 6.29 -2.39
N ILE A 328 13.31 6.62 -1.27
CA ILE A 328 14.50 7.48 -1.24
C ILE A 328 15.62 6.87 -2.09
N GLU A 329 15.89 5.58 -1.91
CA GLU A 329 16.90 4.87 -2.71
C GLU A 329 16.52 4.77 -4.18
N ALA A 330 15.23 4.62 -4.49
CA ALA A 330 14.72 4.62 -5.87
C ALA A 330 14.99 5.95 -6.57
N ILE A 331 14.78 7.07 -5.88
CA ILE A 331 15.09 8.41 -6.38
C ILE A 331 16.61 8.58 -6.56
N GLN A 332 17.41 8.26 -5.54
CA GLN A 332 18.86 8.46 -5.54
C GLN A 332 19.60 7.60 -6.57
N ASN A 333 19.10 6.40 -6.87
CA ASN A 333 19.72 5.44 -7.77
C ASN A 333 19.01 5.32 -9.13
N ASP A 334 18.03 6.18 -9.40
CA ASP A 334 17.23 6.20 -10.63
C ASP A 334 16.64 4.82 -10.99
N ARG A 335 16.11 4.10 -10.01
CA ARG A 335 15.41 2.82 -10.20
C ARG A 335 13.91 2.95 -9.90
N PRO A 336 13.07 2.01 -10.35
CA PRO A 336 11.69 1.94 -9.89
C PRO A 336 11.63 1.70 -8.37
N PRO A 337 10.65 2.28 -7.66
CA PRO A 337 10.34 1.87 -6.29
C PRO A 337 9.78 0.44 -6.27
N TYR A 338 9.93 -0.25 -5.16
CA TYR A 338 9.49 -1.65 -5.00
C TYR A 338 7.98 -1.83 -5.17
N VAL A 339 7.21 -0.80 -4.83
CA VAL A 339 5.77 -0.74 -5.08
C VAL A 339 5.50 0.47 -5.98
N ASP A 340 5.73 0.31 -7.25
CA ASP A 340 5.54 1.37 -8.24
C ASP A 340 4.06 1.63 -8.56
N GLY A 341 3.79 2.64 -9.37
CA GLY A 341 2.44 3.00 -9.80
C GLY A 341 1.72 1.88 -10.55
N GLU A 342 2.46 1.05 -11.32
CA GLU A 342 1.85 -0.09 -12.01
C GLU A 342 1.41 -1.19 -11.05
N ALA A 343 2.17 -1.45 -9.99
CA ALA A 343 1.78 -2.39 -8.95
C ALA A 343 0.49 -1.94 -8.26
N GLY A 344 0.39 -0.65 -7.91
CA GLY A 344 -0.84 -0.10 -7.33
C GLY A 344 -2.03 -0.11 -8.29
N MET A 345 -1.80 0.19 -9.57
CA MET A 345 -2.84 0.11 -10.61
C MET A 345 -3.38 -1.31 -10.77
N ARG A 346 -2.52 -2.34 -10.74
CA ARG A 346 -2.95 -3.75 -10.81
C ARG A 346 -3.77 -4.19 -9.60
N ALA A 347 -3.47 -3.68 -8.41
CA ALA A 347 -4.29 -3.93 -7.22
C ALA A 347 -5.68 -3.30 -7.34
N LEU A 348 -5.76 -2.05 -7.83
CA LEU A 348 -7.00 -1.37 -8.14
C LEU A 348 -7.81 -2.13 -9.19
N GLU A 349 -7.15 -2.57 -10.29
CA GLU A 349 -7.79 -3.30 -11.38
C GLU A 349 -8.51 -4.56 -10.88
N LEU A 350 -7.88 -5.32 -9.98
CA LEU A 350 -8.51 -6.51 -9.42
C LEU A 350 -9.77 -6.17 -8.60
N VAL A 351 -9.73 -5.12 -7.79
CA VAL A 351 -10.92 -4.69 -7.02
C VAL A 351 -12.04 -4.24 -7.96
N LEU A 352 -11.73 -3.45 -8.98
CA LEU A 352 -12.73 -3.00 -9.97
C LEU A 352 -13.29 -4.17 -10.79
N ALA A 353 -12.47 -5.17 -11.13
CA ALA A 353 -12.92 -6.41 -11.78
C ALA A 353 -13.88 -7.20 -10.89
N ILE A 354 -13.64 -7.25 -9.58
CA ILE A 354 -14.56 -7.85 -8.60
C ILE A 354 -15.90 -7.11 -8.63
N TYR A 355 -15.91 -5.79 -8.58
CA TYR A 355 -17.13 -4.99 -8.65
C TYR A 355 -17.89 -5.20 -9.96
N GLN A 356 -17.19 -5.19 -11.09
CA GLN A 356 -17.79 -5.40 -12.41
C GLN A 356 -18.39 -6.80 -12.55
N SER A 357 -17.68 -7.84 -12.06
CA SER A 357 -18.19 -9.22 -12.05
C SER A 357 -19.45 -9.34 -11.20
N ALA A 358 -19.42 -8.80 -9.99
CA ALA A 358 -20.57 -8.81 -9.11
C ALA A 358 -21.75 -8.00 -9.67
N ALA A 359 -21.51 -6.89 -10.38
CA ALA A 359 -22.56 -6.09 -11.01
C ALA A 359 -23.25 -6.80 -12.18
N THR A 360 -22.46 -7.53 -12.99
CA THR A 360 -22.95 -8.19 -14.20
C THR A 360 -23.43 -9.62 -13.97
N GLY A 361 -23.06 -10.23 -12.82
CA GLY A 361 -23.28 -11.66 -12.53
C GLY A 361 -22.50 -12.60 -13.46
N ARG A 362 -21.40 -12.13 -14.07
CA ARG A 362 -20.60 -12.86 -15.05
C ARG A 362 -19.11 -12.78 -14.71
N PRO A 363 -18.31 -13.76 -15.15
CA PRO A 363 -16.86 -13.63 -15.10
C PRO A 363 -16.38 -12.43 -15.92
N VAL A 364 -15.34 -11.76 -15.40
CA VAL A 364 -14.70 -10.60 -16.02
C VAL A 364 -13.26 -10.94 -16.36
N SER A 365 -12.88 -10.76 -17.62
CA SER A 365 -11.50 -10.96 -18.09
C SER A 365 -10.66 -9.70 -17.88
N LEU A 366 -9.38 -9.89 -17.58
CA LEU A 366 -8.39 -8.80 -17.46
C LEU A 366 -7.41 -8.83 -18.65
N PRO A 367 -6.87 -7.66 -19.06
CA PRO A 367 -6.99 -6.36 -18.41
C PRO A 367 -8.34 -5.68 -18.66
N LEU A 368 -8.74 -4.82 -17.69
CA LEU A 368 -9.93 -3.99 -17.81
C LEU A 368 -9.71 -2.83 -18.79
N GLY A 369 -10.79 -2.47 -19.50
CA GLY A 369 -10.90 -1.18 -20.18
C GLY A 369 -11.15 -0.03 -19.20
N HIS A 370 -12.12 0.83 -19.55
CA HIS A 370 -12.67 1.81 -18.60
C HIS A 370 -13.43 1.09 -17.50
N CYS A 371 -13.18 1.47 -16.25
CA CYS A 371 -13.94 1.06 -15.08
C CYS A 371 -13.62 2.00 -13.91
N ALA A 372 -14.63 2.48 -13.22
CA ALA A 372 -14.52 3.37 -12.08
C ALA A 372 -15.42 2.90 -10.93
N SER A 373 -15.06 3.22 -9.70
CA SER A 373 -15.91 2.91 -8.54
C SER A 373 -17.30 3.55 -8.65
N THR A 374 -17.39 4.73 -9.26
CA THR A 374 -18.64 5.45 -9.49
C THR A 374 -19.60 4.78 -10.49
N ASP A 375 -19.12 3.84 -11.32
CA ASP A 375 -19.96 3.06 -12.22
C ASP A 375 -20.94 2.13 -11.45
N PHE A 376 -20.67 1.92 -10.17
CA PHE A 376 -21.48 1.08 -9.29
C PHE A 376 -22.39 1.89 -8.35
N ALA A 377 -22.43 3.23 -8.50
CA ALA A 377 -23.29 4.08 -7.69
C ALA A 377 -24.79 3.68 -7.83
N GLY A 378 -25.48 3.69 -6.70
CA GLY A 378 -26.91 3.29 -6.66
C GLY A 378 -27.16 1.77 -6.63
N ARG A 379 -26.13 0.94 -6.76
CA ARG A 379 -26.27 -0.53 -6.83
C ARG A 379 -27.02 -1.15 -5.65
N PHE A 380 -26.86 -0.58 -4.47
CA PHE A 380 -27.47 -1.06 -3.23
C PHE A 380 -28.61 -0.17 -2.72
N ASP A 381 -29.03 0.83 -3.50
CA ASP A 381 -30.17 1.67 -3.16
C ASP A 381 -31.45 0.84 -3.34
N ARG A 382 -32.17 0.65 -2.24
CA ARG A 382 -33.43 -0.13 -2.17
C ARG A 382 -34.61 0.82 -1.94
#